data_62389ff19509fd20dd13f5daa2ceab4f
#
_entry.id   62389ff19509fd20dd13f5daa2ceab4f
#
_cell.length_a   1.000
_cell.length_b   1.000
_cell.length_c   1.000
_cell.angle_alpha   90.00
_cell.angle_beta   90.00
_cell.angle_gamma   90.00
#
_symmetry.space_group_name_H-M   'P 1'
#
loop_
_entity.id
_entity.type
_entity.pdbx_description
1 polymer ?
#
loop_
_entity_poly.entity_id
_entity_poly.type
_entity_poly.pdbx_seq_one_letter_code
_entity_poly.pdbx_strand_id
1 'polypeptide(L)'
;MRKKQIVEADRAKLVQVMAELDEKKKRTLVAACEQVNRDFGSIFCTLLPGAQAQLRPPDGLTVLDGLEVRVGFNNTWKESLGELSGGQRSLVALSLVLAMLLFSPAPLYVLDEVDAALDLSHTQNIGQMLRDHFRHSQFIIVSLKDGMFNNANVLFRTRFVDGMSSVQRTVNSRR
;
A
#
# COMPACT_ATOMS: atom_id res chain seq x y z
N MET A 1 -7.54 -48.34 -28.79
CA MET A 1 -6.19 -47.75 -28.75
C MET A 1 -6.20 -46.26 -29.03
N ARG A 2 -6.86 -45.74 -30.06
CA ARG A 2 -6.84 -44.29 -30.45
C ARG A 2 -7.31 -43.33 -29.36
N LYS A 3 -8.37 -43.67 -28.58
CA LYS A 3 -8.87 -42.81 -27.48
C LYS A 3 -7.88 -42.69 -26.32
N LYS A 4 -7.17 -43.74 -25.95
CA LYS A 4 -6.14 -43.72 -24.90
C LYS A 4 -5.00 -42.81 -25.27
N GLN A 5 -4.51 -42.88 -26.50
CA GLN A 5 -3.42 -42.02 -27.00
C GLN A 5 -3.80 -40.53 -26.99
N ILE A 6 -5.03 -40.19 -27.33
CA ILE A 6 -5.53 -38.80 -27.29
C ILE A 6 -5.54 -38.30 -25.83
N VAL A 7 -6.09 -39.07 -24.90
CA VAL A 7 -6.11 -38.67 -23.48
C VAL A 7 -4.73 -38.54 -22.88
N GLU A 8 -3.79 -39.42 -23.25
CA GLU A 8 -2.39 -39.32 -22.81
C GLU A 8 -1.70 -38.06 -23.36
N ALA A 9 -1.93 -37.73 -24.63
CA ALA A 9 -1.41 -36.50 -25.25
C ALA A 9 -2.00 -35.23 -24.61
N ASP A 10 -3.31 -35.21 -24.36
CA ASP A 10 -3.97 -34.10 -23.68
C ASP A 10 -3.45 -33.90 -22.24
N ARG A 11 -3.25 -35.02 -21.52
CA ARG A 11 -2.65 -34.99 -20.17
C ARG A 11 -1.23 -34.39 -20.19
N ALA A 12 -0.40 -34.85 -21.14
CA ALA A 12 0.97 -34.34 -21.28
C ALA A 12 0.97 -32.83 -21.55
N LYS A 13 0.08 -32.35 -22.44
CA LYS A 13 -0.08 -30.93 -22.74
C LYS A 13 -0.55 -30.12 -21.54
N LEU A 14 -1.50 -30.63 -20.75
CA LEU A 14 -1.96 -29.97 -19.52
C LEU A 14 -0.81 -29.82 -18.50
N VAL A 15 -0.02 -30.88 -18.29
CA VAL A 15 1.13 -30.85 -17.37
C VAL A 15 2.15 -29.81 -17.84
N GLN A 16 2.43 -29.72 -19.14
CA GLN A 16 3.33 -28.72 -19.68
C GLN A 16 2.80 -27.29 -19.44
N VAL A 17 1.53 -27.03 -19.75
CA VAL A 17 0.91 -25.70 -19.54
C VAL A 17 0.93 -25.33 -18.06
N MET A 18 0.67 -26.27 -17.15
CA MET A 18 0.76 -26.01 -15.70
C MET A 18 2.18 -25.60 -15.28
N ALA A 19 3.20 -26.29 -15.78
CA ALA A 19 4.59 -25.94 -15.48
C ALA A 19 4.97 -24.54 -16.02
N GLU A 20 4.54 -24.20 -17.24
CA GLU A 20 4.75 -22.87 -17.83
C GLU A 20 4.04 -21.77 -17.02
N LEU A 21 2.82 -22.03 -16.55
CA LEU A 21 2.08 -21.09 -15.71
C LEU A 21 2.73 -20.91 -14.34
N ASP A 22 3.24 -21.96 -13.73
CA ASP A 22 3.96 -21.87 -12.45
C ASP A 22 5.25 -21.05 -12.57
N GLU A 23 6.01 -21.24 -13.65
CA GLU A 23 7.19 -20.41 -13.91
C GLU A 23 6.83 -18.94 -14.17
N LYS A 24 5.77 -18.69 -14.94
CA LYS A 24 5.27 -17.33 -15.16
C LYS A 24 4.82 -16.68 -13.85
N LYS A 25 4.11 -17.40 -13.00
CA LYS A 25 3.69 -16.94 -11.66
C LYS A 25 4.90 -16.52 -10.81
N LYS A 26 5.92 -17.38 -10.72
CA LYS A 26 7.14 -17.10 -9.95
C LYS A 26 7.82 -15.80 -10.43
N ARG A 27 8.05 -15.67 -11.75
CA ARG A 27 8.68 -14.46 -12.33
C ARG A 27 7.85 -13.22 -12.06
N THR A 28 6.53 -13.30 -12.18
CA THR A 28 5.62 -12.18 -11.91
C THR A 28 5.66 -11.77 -10.45
N LEU A 29 5.68 -12.73 -9.51
CA LEU A 29 5.80 -12.45 -8.08
C LEU A 29 7.12 -11.75 -7.72
N VAL A 30 8.23 -12.22 -8.27
CA VAL A 30 9.55 -11.57 -8.04
C VAL A 30 9.52 -10.13 -8.54
N ALA A 31 9.08 -9.89 -9.77
CA ALA A 31 8.99 -8.55 -10.33
C ALA A 31 8.04 -7.64 -9.55
N ALA A 32 6.90 -8.17 -9.11
CA ALA A 32 5.95 -7.44 -8.26
C ALA A 32 6.57 -7.05 -6.92
N CYS A 33 7.26 -7.98 -6.26
CA CYS A 33 7.95 -7.70 -4.99
C CYS A 33 9.03 -6.63 -5.14
N GLU A 34 9.81 -6.67 -6.22
CA GLU A 34 10.83 -5.65 -6.50
C GLU A 34 10.21 -4.26 -6.69
N GLN A 35 9.11 -4.16 -7.44
CA GLN A 35 8.41 -2.90 -7.66
C GLN A 35 7.81 -2.37 -6.35
N VAL A 36 7.03 -3.20 -5.65
CA VAL A 36 6.42 -2.83 -4.36
C VAL A 36 7.49 -2.42 -3.35
N ASN A 37 8.63 -3.11 -3.31
CA ASN A 37 9.73 -2.78 -2.39
C ASN A 37 10.33 -1.40 -2.70
N ARG A 38 10.54 -1.05 -3.97
CA ARG A 38 11.00 0.29 -4.36
C ARG A 38 10.01 1.37 -3.94
N ASP A 39 8.73 1.18 -4.25
CA ASP A 39 7.68 2.15 -3.92
C ASP A 39 7.49 2.29 -2.42
N PHE A 40 7.54 1.17 -1.67
CA PHE A 40 7.46 1.15 -0.21
C PHE A 40 8.58 1.98 0.44
N GLY A 41 9.83 1.75 0.04
CA GLY A 41 10.97 2.53 0.55
C GLY A 41 10.84 4.01 0.23
N SER A 42 10.43 4.36 -0.99
CA SER A 42 10.24 5.74 -1.43
C SER A 42 9.12 6.45 -0.65
N ILE A 43 7.95 5.82 -0.53
CA ILE A 43 6.80 6.37 0.20
C ILE A 43 7.17 6.55 1.67
N PHE A 44 7.76 5.54 2.31
CA PHE A 44 8.11 5.61 3.73
C PHE A 44 9.12 6.73 4.02
N CYS A 45 10.14 6.88 3.19
CA CYS A 45 11.12 7.97 3.30
C CYS A 45 10.46 9.36 3.11
N THR A 46 9.47 9.47 2.23
CA THR A 46 8.70 10.70 2.01
C THR A 46 7.83 11.04 3.23
N LEU A 47 7.17 10.04 3.81
CA LEU A 47 6.31 10.23 4.99
C LEU A 47 7.11 10.46 6.27
N LEU A 48 8.29 9.86 6.38
CA LEU A 48 9.17 9.98 7.54
C LEU A 48 10.61 10.23 7.07
N PRO A 49 11.01 11.49 6.87
CA PRO A 49 12.34 11.85 6.41
C PRO A 49 13.45 11.30 7.31
N GLY A 50 14.49 10.71 6.69
CA GLY A 50 15.60 10.06 7.40
C GLY A 50 15.34 8.62 7.81
N ALA A 51 14.13 8.09 7.56
CA ALA A 51 13.81 6.69 7.74
C ALA A 51 13.95 5.90 6.44
N GLN A 52 14.18 4.61 6.59
CA GLN A 52 14.29 3.65 5.48
C GLN A 52 13.39 2.45 5.76
N ALA A 53 12.78 1.91 4.74
CA ALA A 53 12.00 0.67 4.83
C ALA A 53 12.27 -0.21 3.62
N GLN A 54 12.26 -1.50 3.83
CA GLN A 54 12.42 -2.49 2.76
C GLN A 54 11.73 -3.80 3.10
N LEU A 55 11.35 -4.52 2.04
CA LEU A 55 10.93 -5.90 2.10
C LEU A 55 12.12 -6.80 1.77
N ARG A 56 12.41 -7.78 2.61
CA ARG A 56 13.48 -8.77 2.37
C ARG A 56 12.97 -10.16 2.69
N PRO A 57 13.41 -11.18 1.95
CA PRO A 57 13.19 -12.55 2.38
C PRO A 57 13.95 -12.82 3.69
N PRO A 58 13.46 -13.73 4.54
CA PRO A 58 14.22 -14.22 5.68
C PRO A 58 15.57 -14.81 5.25
N ASP A 59 16.53 -14.85 6.16
CA ASP A 59 17.89 -15.32 5.86
C ASP A 59 17.87 -16.76 5.34
N GLY A 60 18.51 -16.97 4.19
CA GLY A 60 18.58 -18.28 3.52
C GLY A 60 17.34 -18.68 2.71
N LEU A 61 16.33 -17.82 2.65
CA LEU A 61 15.09 -18.03 1.89
C LEU A 61 15.00 -17.08 0.69
N THR A 62 14.03 -17.35 -0.19
CA THR A 62 13.75 -16.53 -1.37
C THR A 62 12.49 -15.70 -1.18
N VAL A 63 12.26 -14.73 -2.06
CA VAL A 63 11.03 -13.93 -2.10
C VAL A 63 9.75 -14.79 -2.22
N LEU A 64 9.89 -16.00 -2.76
CA LEU A 64 8.76 -16.93 -2.91
C LEU A 64 8.41 -17.67 -1.61
N ASP A 65 9.33 -17.69 -0.65
CA ASP A 65 9.15 -18.37 0.64
C ASP A 65 8.55 -17.43 1.70
N GLY A 66 8.71 -16.12 1.51
CA GLY A 66 8.15 -15.11 2.40
C GLY A 66 8.89 -13.79 2.35
N LEU A 67 8.34 -12.79 3.02
CA LEU A 67 8.91 -11.45 3.12
C LEU A 67 8.82 -10.94 4.56
N GLU A 68 9.88 -10.28 5.00
CA GLU A 68 9.95 -9.54 6.26
C GLU A 68 10.03 -8.04 5.98
N VAL A 69 9.37 -7.26 6.80
CA VAL A 69 9.48 -5.81 6.80
C VAL A 69 10.68 -5.41 7.66
N ARG A 70 11.65 -4.73 7.08
CA ARG A 70 12.79 -4.15 7.79
C ARG A 70 12.69 -2.62 7.76
N VAL A 71 12.94 -2.00 8.91
CA VAL A 71 12.88 -0.54 9.07
C VAL A 71 14.17 -0.05 9.70
N GLY A 72 14.69 1.07 9.19
CA GLY A 72 15.91 1.70 9.71
C GLY A 72 15.74 3.21 9.89
N PHE A 73 16.53 3.77 10.81
CA PHE A 73 16.63 5.20 11.07
C PHE A 73 18.09 5.60 11.17
N ASN A 74 18.47 6.69 10.51
CA ASN A 74 19.85 7.19 10.53
C ASN A 74 20.90 6.10 10.26
N ASN A 75 20.66 5.26 9.22
CA ASN A 75 21.48 4.12 8.81
C ASN A 75 21.56 2.96 9.82
N THR A 76 20.73 2.96 10.86
CA THR A 76 20.65 1.86 11.83
C THR A 76 19.35 1.08 11.63
N TRP A 77 19.46 -0.19 11.25
CA TRP A 77 18.32 -1.09 11.09
C TRP A 77 17.82 -1.58 12.44
N LYS A 78 16.50 -1.62 12.61
CA LYS A 78 15.85 -2.17 13.78
C LYS A 78 15.77 -3.69 13.70
N GLU A 79 15.95 -4.36 14.82
CA GLU A 79 15.86 -5.82 14.91
C GLU A 79 14.42 -6.30 14.84
N SER A 80 13.49 -5.50 15.39
CA SER A 80 12.07 -5.82 15.43
C SER A 80 11.19 -4.60 15.21
N LEU A 81 10.03 -4.80 14.57
CA LEU A 81 8.98 -3.78 14.47
C LEU A 81 8.39 -3.40 15.85
N GLY A 82 8.61 -4.22 16.88
CA GLY A 82 8.24 -3.93 18.26
C GLY A 82 8.96 -2.73 18.85
N GLU A 83 10.14 -2.37 18.34
CA GLU A 83 10.91 -1.19 18.76
C GLU A 83 10.32 0.14 18.23
N LEU A 84 9.40 0.07 17.28
CA LEU A 84 8.78 1.25 16.69
C LEU A 84 7.68 1.80 17.59
N SER A 85 7.52 3.13 17.59
CA SER A 85 6.35 3.77 18.19
C SER A 85 5.06 3.37 17.46
N GLY A 86 3.89 3.58 18.10
CA GLY A 86 2.60 3.32 17.47
C GLY A 86 2.43 4.05 16.15
N GLY A 87 2.75 5.35 16.10
CA GLY A 87 2.71 6.16 14.88
C GLY A 87 3.67 5.65 13.80
N GLN A 88 4.90 5.28 14.16
CA GLN A 88 5.86 4.71 13.21
C GLN A 88 5.36 3.40 12.61
N ARG A 89 4.77 2.51 13.41
CA ARG A 89 4.17 1.26 12.90
C ARG A 89 3.02 1.54 11.93
N SER A 90 2.16 2.52 12.26
CA SER A 90 1.06 2.92 11.36
C SER A 90 1.58 3.48 10.04
N LEU A 91 2.66 4.28 10.06
CA LEU A 91 3.29 4.77 8.83
C LEU A 91 3.90 3.66 7.99
N VAL A 92 4.56 2.68 8.62
CA VAL A 92 5.09 1.49 7.93
C VAL A 92 3.96 0.73 7.23
N ALA A 93 2.88 0.42 7.96
CA ALA A 93 1.74 -0.30 7.41
C ALA A 93 1.08 0.48 6.26
N LEU A 94 0.83 1.77 6.45
CA LEU A 94 0.23 2.62 5.43
C LEU A 94 1.12 2.72 4.18
N SER A 95 2.44 2.92 4.36
CA SER A 95 3.38 2.99 3.23
C SER A 95 3.39 1.71 2.41
N LEU A 96 3.34 0.55 3.05
CA LEU A 96 3.28 -0.73 2.37
C LEU A 96 1.96 -0.91 1.61
N VAL A 97 0.83 -0.57 2.23
CA VAL A 97 -0.48 -0.60 1.57
C VAL A 97 -0.46 0.31 0.34
N LEU A 98 0.01 1.55 0.47
CA LEU A 98 0.07 2.50 -0.64
C LEU A 98 0.99 2.03 -1.77
N ALA A 99 2.13 1.39 -1.45
CA ALA A 99 3.00 0.78 -2.45
C ALA A 99 2.31 -0.35 -3.23
N MET A 100 1.53 -1.19 -2.55
CA MET A 100 0.72 -2.22 -3.20
C MET A 100 -0.38 -1.61 -4.09
N LEU A 101 -1.00 -0.51 -3.65
CA LEU A 101 -2.01 0.20 -4.45
C LEU A 101 -1.42 0.88 -5.69
N LEU A 102 -0.17 1.34 -5.64
CA LEU A 102 0.54 1.85 -6.81
C LEU A 102 0.87 0.74 -7.82
N PHE A 103 1.21 -0.44 -7.33
CA PHE A 103 1.48 -1.59 -8.21
C PHE A 103 0.23 -2.07 -8.96
N SER A 104 -0.94 -2.08 -8.29
CA SER A 104 -2.23 -2.47 -8.89
C SER A 104 -3.31 -1.44 -8.55
N PRO A 105 -3.36 -0.30 -9.26
CA PRO A 105 -4.27 0.77 -8.92
C PRO A 105 -5.72 0.41 -9.21
N ALA A 106 -6.61 0.79 -8.27
CA ALA A 106 -8.05 0.72 -8.44
C ALA A 106 -8.64 2.12 -8.74
N PRO A 107 -9.84 2.20 -9.37
CA PRO A 107 -10.47 3.48 -9.66
C PRO A 107 -10.97 4.22 -8.42
N LEU A 108 -11.26 3.51 -7.32
CA LEU A 108 -11.81 4.06 -6.07
C LEU A 108 -11.18 3.40 -4.86
N TYR A 109 -10.81 4.22 -3.87
CA TYR A 109 -10.33 3.80 -2.56
C TYR A 109 -11.16 4.45 -1.45
N VAL A 110 -11.43 3.68 -0.40
CA VAL A 110 -12.07 4.18 0.83
C VAL A 110 -11.11 3.93 1.99
N LEU A 111 -10.66 5.00 2.63
CA LEU A 111 -9.75 4.96 3.77
C LEU A 111 -10.49 5.50 5.01
N ASP A 112 -10.57 4.68 6.05
CA ASP A 112 -11.26 5.02 7.28
C ASP A 112 -10.26 5.11 8.45
N GLU A 113 -10.12 6.32 9.01
CA GLU A 113 -9.26 6.65 10.17
C GLU A 113 -7.81 6.12 10.09
N VAL A 114 -7.24 6.04 8.87
CA VAL A 114 -5.87 5.51 8.66
C VAL A 114 -4.79 6.37 9.33
N ASP A 115 -5.12 7.58 9.72
CA ASP A 115 -4.27 8.59 10.33
C ASP A 115 -4.48 8.75 11.84
N ALA A 116 -5.28 7.88 12.49
CA ALA A 116 -5.64 8.00 13.90
C ALA A 116 -4.41 8.11 14.83
N ALA A 117 -3.36 7.32 14.58
CA ALA A 117 -2.14 7.26 15.39
C ALA A 117 -1.03 8.25 14.92
N LEU A 118 -1.31 9.11 13.93
CA LEU A 118 -0.33 10.01 13.31
C LEU A 118 -0.46 11.43 13.84
N ASP A 119 0.60 12.20 13.78
CA ASP A 119 0.57 13.64 14.06
C ASP A 119 0.15 14.47 12.83
N LEU A 120 0.05 15.78 12.99
CA LEU A 120 -0.41 16.72 11.97
C LEU A 120 0.55 16.74 10.76
N SER A 121 1.85 16.66 10.99
CA SER A 121 2.84 16.72 9.92
C SER A 121 2.79 15.50 9.01
N HIS A 122 2.65 14.32 9.61
CA HIS A 122 2.48 13.07 8.86
C HIS A 122 1.18 13.05 8.07
N THR A 123 0.07 13.52 8.64
CA THR A 123 -1.22 13.57 7.91
C THR A 123 -1.19 14.52 6.72
N GLN A 124 -0.49 15.66 6.82
CA GLN A 124 -0.27 16.57 5.69
C GLN A 124 0.55 15.91 4.59
N ASN A 125 1.63 15.23 4.94
CA ASN A 125 2.48 14.52 3.99
C ASN A 125 1.72 13.41 3.25
N ILE A 126 0.87 12.66 3.97
CA ILE A 126 0.00 11.63 3.37
C ILE A 126 -0.96 12.28 2.36
N GLY A 127 -1.66 13.34 2.74
CA GLY A 127 -2.59 14.02 1.85
C GLY A 127 -1.91 14.53 0.57
N GLN A 128 -0.71 15.09 0.69
CA GLN A 128 0.07 15.53 -0.46
C GLN A 128 0.53 14.36 -1.33
N MET A 129 1.03 13.29 -0.73
CA MET A 129 1.49 12.09 -1.43
C MET A 129 0.34 11.42 -2.22
N LEU A 130 -0.86 11.29 -1.61
CA LEU A 130 -2.04 10.76 -2.30
C LEU A 130 -2.39 11.61 -3.53
N ARG A 131 -2.33 12.93 -3.41
CA ARG A 131 -2.60 13.85 -4.52
C ARG A 131 -1.58 13.74 -5.66
N ASP A 132 -0.31 13.56 -5.33
CA ASP A 132 0.77 13.55 -6.31
C ASP A 132 0.88 12.21 -7.06
N HIS A 133 0.68 11.11 -6.36
CA HIS A 133 0.91 9.76 -6.90
C HIS A 133 -0.35 9.05 -7.41
N PHE A 134 -1.56 9.44 -6.94
CA PHE A 134 -2.81 8.74 -7.28
C PHE A 134 -3.79 9.61 -8.10
N ARG A 135 -3.29 10.28 -9.13
CA ARG A 135 -4.07 11.24 -9.94
C ARG A 135 -5.25 10.63 -10.70
N HIS A 136 -5.23 9.33 -10.93
CA HIS A 136 -6.24 8.60 -11.71
C HIS A 136 -7.21 7.82 -10.84
N SER A 137 -7.09 7.90 -9.52
CA SER A 137 -7.95 7.20 -8.57
C SER A 137 -8.73 8.20 -7.73
N GLN A 138 -9.98 7.85 -7.40
CA GLN A 138 -10.79 8.60 -6.45
C GLN A 138 -10.54 8.07 -5.03
N PHE A 139 -10.34 9.00 -4.09
CA PHE A 139 -10.22 8.68 -2.67
C PHE A 139 -11.40 9.23 -1.89
N ILE A 140 -12.02 8.40 -1.06
CA ILE A 140 -12.94 8.78 0.01
C ILE A 140 -12.20 8.53 1.30
N ILE A 141 -11.92 9.60 2.07
CA ILE A 141 -11.13 9.52 3.28
C ILE A 141 -11.96 10.03 4.44
N VAL A 142 -12.12 9.19 5.47
CA VAL A 142 -12.70 9.57 6.74
C VAL A 142 -11.56 9.83 7.73
N SER A 143 -11.51 11.04 8.29
CA SER A 143 -10.46 11.45 9.23
C SER A 143 -10.99 12.52 10.18
N LEU A 144 -10.43 12.56 11.39
CA LEU A 144 -10.67 13.61 12.37
C LEU A 144 -9.61 14.71 12.36
N LYS A 145 -8.59 14.60 11.46
CA LYS A 145 -7.42 15.48 11.47
C LYS A 145 -7.40 16.47 10.30
N ASP A 146 -7.25 17.75 10.64
CA ASP A 146 -7.24 18.85 9.67
C ASP A 146 -6.15 18.69 8.59
N GLY A 147 -5.01 18.08 8.91
CA GLY A 147 -3.92 17.85 7.96
C GLY A 147 -4.33 17.08 6.71
N MET A 148 -5.25 16.12 6.85
CA MET A 148 -5.75 15.32 5.75
C MET A 148 -6.68 16.12 4.83
N PHE A 149 -7.45 17.09 5.37
CA PHE A 149 -8.49 17.82 4.63
C PHE A 149 -7.93 18.88 3.70
N ASN A 150 -6.74 19.40 3.94
CA ASN A 150 -6.15 20.50 3.17
C ASN A 150 -5.94 20.15 1.69
N ASN A 151 -5.81 18.86 1.37
CA ASN A 151 -5.59 18.37 0.02
C ASN A 151 -6.87 17.83 -0.65
N ALA A 152 -8.01 17.87 0.04
CA ALA A 152 -9.27 17.39 -0.48
C ALA A 152 -9.85 18.34 -1.54
N ASN A 153 -10.37 17.79 -2.64
CA ASN A 153 -11.13 18.53 -3.64
C ASN A 153 -12.52 18.88 -3.13
N VAL A 154 -13.13 17.95 -2.40
CA VAL A 154 -14.46 18.10 -1.78
C VAL A 154 -14.35 17.67 -0.34
N LEU A 155 -14.90 18.49 0.57
CA LEU A 155 -14.93 18.21 2.00
C LEU A 155 -16.40 18.11 2.46
N PHE A 156 -16.73 16.99 3.10
CA PHE A 156 -17.97 16.81 3.83
C PHE A 156 -17.68 16.94 5.33
N ARG A 157 -18.03 18.09 5.91
CA ARG A 157 -17.79 18.36 7.33
C ARG A 157 -19.05 18.04 8.12
N THR A 158 -18.92 17.15 9.10
CA THR A 158 -19.99 16.86 10.07
C THR A 158 -19.96 17.87 11.20
N ARG A 159 -21.12 18.31 11.64
CA ARG A 159 -21.29 19.18 12.80
C ARG A 159 -22.46 18.70 13.65
N PHE A 160 -22.34 18.87 14.96
CA PHE A 160 -23.41 18.61 15.91
C PHE A 160 -23.90 19.94 16.44
N VAL A 161 -25.15 20.30 16.14
CA VAL A 161 -25.77 21.59 16.53
C VAL A 161 -27.18 21.30 17.04
N ASP A 162 -27.51 21.79 18.22
CA ASP A 162 -28.84 21.69 18.84
C ASP A 162 -29.38 20.25 18.92
N GLY A 163 -28.52 19.30 19.27
CA GLY A 163 -28.89 17.88 19.41
C GLY A 163 -29.01 17.11 18.09
N MET A 164 -28.72 17.73 16.95
CA MET A 164 -28.80 17.13 15.63
C MET A 164 -27.47 17.15 14.91
N SER A 165 -27.17 16.05 14.20
CA SER A 165 -26.02 15.99 13.30
C SER A 165 -26.37 16.59 11.94
N SER A 166 -25.52 17.46 11.44
CA SER A 166 -25.61 18.05 10.10
C SER A 166 -24.35 17.81 9.29
N VAL A 167 -24.46 17.77 7.98
CA VAL A 167 -23.35 17.60 7.05
C VAL A 167 -23.30 18.78 6.09
N GLN A 168 -22.15 19.45 6.03
CA GLN A 168 -21.91 20.55 5.11
C GLN A 168 -20.89 20.13 4.05
N ARG A 169 -21.28 20.27 2.77
CA ARG A 169 -20.37 20.02 1.63
C ARG A 169 -19.69 21.31 1.22
N THR A 170 -18.37 21.29 1.11
CA THR A 170 -17.55 22.39 0.57
C THR A 170 -16.70 21.88 -0.60
N VAL A 171 -16.60 22.63 -1.66
CA VAL A 171 -15.76 22.33 -2.82
C VAL A 171 -14.56 23.26 -2.76
N ASN A 172 -13.36 22.70 -2.71
CA ASN A 172 -12.12 23.45 -2.77
C ASN A 172 -11.70 23.60 -4.23
N SER A 173 -12.02 24.72 -4.84
CA SER A 173 -11.60 25.07 -6.21
C SER A 173 -10.14 25.56 -6.22
N ARG A 174 -9.19 24.73 -5.74
CA ARG A 174 -7.76 24.98 -6.00
C ARG A 174 -7.43 24.36 -7.35
N ARG A 175 -7.17 25.24 -8.32
CA ARG A 175 -6.60 24.90 -9.64
C ARG A 175 -5.22 24.28 -9.51
#